data_009f2fe099154fe20d66bf7b98a7a5e5
#
_entry.id   009f2fe099154fe20d66bf7b98a7a5e5
#
_cell.length_a   1.000
_cell.length_b   1.000
_cell.length_c   1.000
_cell.angle_alpha   90.00
_cell.angle_beta   90.00
_cell.angle_gamma   90.00
#
_symmetry.space_group_name_H-M   'P 1'
#
loop_
_entity.id
_entity.type
_entity.pdbx_description
1 polymer ?
#
loop_
_entity_poly.entity_id
_entity_poly.type
_entity_poly.pdbx_seq_one_letter_code
_entity_poly.pdbx_strand_id
1 'polypeptide(L)'
;FTISELEEIYPCASGKSKEDEAYRNEALEATHLLQQGKPGYMALWNHIMNVSVTDLKRNYDKLNVSFDLWKKESDAQPYIPGMVEEMKEKGFAYVDQGALVVDVKEENDTKEIPPCMLLKSDGASLYTTTDLATIVERMKLFNPDEILYVVDKRQELHFIQVFRCARKTGLVKDDTKLSFLGFGTMNGKDG
;
A
#
# COMPACT_ATOMS: atom_id res chain seq x y z
N PHE A 1 -21.13 2.44 13.60
CA PHE A 1 -20.31 1.28 13.97
C PHE A 1 -19.34 1.66 15.07
N THR A 2 -19.08 0.71 15.95
CA THR A 2 -17.97 0.75 16.90
C THR A 2 -16.77 0.01 16.33
N ILE A 3 -15.59 0.19 16.94
CA ILE A 3 -14.41 -0.56 16.51
C ILE A 3 -14.59 -2.07 16.70
N SER A 4 -15.21 -2.49 17.79
CA SER A 4 -15.48 -3.92 18.07
C SER A 4 -16.40 -4.55 17.02
N GLU A 5 -17.45 -3.82 16.58
CA GLU A 5 -18.31 -4.29 15.48
C GLU A 5 -17.53 -4.43 14.16
N LEU A 6 -16.60 -3.52 13.85
CA LEU A 6 -15.76 -3.62 12.65
C LEU A 6 -14.79 -4.80 12.71
N GLU A 7 -14.25 -5.10 13.91
CA GLU A 7 -13.39 -6.28 14.13
C GLU A 7 -14.12 -7.61 13.93
N GLU A 8 -15.44 -7.66 14.16
CA GLU A 8 -16.28 -8.83 13.88
C GLU A 8 -16.75 -8.90 12.42
N ILE A 9 -17.18 -7.75 11.86
CA ILE A 9 -17.76 -7.68 10.51
C ILE A 9 -16.70 -8.03 9.44
N TYR A 10 -15.48 -7.50 9.57
CA TYR A 10 -14.47 -7.67 8.53
C TYR A 10 -14.06 -9.14 8.31
N PRO A 11 -13.68 -9.91 9.33
CA PRO A 11 -13.34 -11.33 9.15
C PRO A 11 -14.53 -12.15 8.65
N CYS A 12 -15.76 -11.86 9.13
CA CYS A 12 -16.97 -12.52 8.69
C CYS A 12 -17.23 -12.29 7.19
N ALA A 13 -17.19 -11.04 6.74
CA ALA A 13 -17.37 -10.68 5.33
C ALA A 13 -16.25 -11.26 4.44
N SER A 14 -15.00 -11.20 4.90
CA SER A 14 -13.86 -11.77 4.20
C SER A 14 -13.95 -13.31 4.09
N GLY A 15 -14.40 -13.99 5.14
CA GLY A 15 -14.66 -15.43 5.11
C GLY A 15 -15.75 -15.78 4.10
N LYS A 16 -16.89 -15.12 4.20
CA LYS A 16 -18.03 -15.36 3.30
C LYS A 16 -17.68 -15.12 1.84
N SER A 17 -16.91 -14.09 1.51
CA SER A 17 -16.48 -13.79 0.13
C SER A 17 -15.56 -14.84 -0.48
N LYS A 18 -14.94 -15.71 0.34
CA LYS A 18 -14.12 -16.85 -0.15
C LYS A 18 -14.95 -18.08 -0.46
N GLU A 19 -16.10 -18.22 0.20
CA GLU A 19 -16.97 -19.40 0.12
C GLU A 19 -18.14 -19.20 -0.84
N ASP A 20 -18.61 -17.95 -1.01
CA ASP A 20 -19.78 -17.56 -1.79
C ASP A 20 -19.37 -16.62 -2.94
N GLU A 21 -19.43 -17.12 -4.17
CA GLU A 21 -19.04 -16.37 -5.37
C GLU A 21 -20.00 -15.19 -5.64
N ALA A 22 -21.29 -15.34 -5.39
CA ALA A 22 -22.25 -14.25 -5.58
C ALA A 22 -21.97 -13.12 -4.60
N TYR A 23 -21.72 -13.44 -3.34
CA TYR A 23 -21.34 -12.44 -2.34
C TYR A 23 -20.01 -11.75 -2.66
N ARG A 24 -19.03 -12.50 -3.17
CA ARG A 24 -17.75 -11.92 -3.64
C ARG A 24 -17.98 -10.93 -4.76
N ASN A 25 -18.82 -11.25 -5.74
CA ASN A 25 -19.11 -10.35 -6.87
C ASN A 25 -19.82 -9.08 -6.40
N GLU A 26 -20.75 -9.17 -5.44
CA GLU A 26 -21.38 -8.00 -4.80
C GLU A 26 -20.32 -7.12 -4.07
N ALA A 27 -19.38 -7.75 -3.37
CA ALA A 27 -18.31 -7.02 -2.67
C ALA A 27 -17.35 -6.32 -3.65
N LEU A 28 -17.04 -6.95 -4.79
CA LEU A 28 -16.23 -6.33 -5.85
C LEU A 28 -16.95 -5.14 -6.49
N GLU A 29 -18.25 -5.26 -6.75
CA GLU A 29 -19.06 -4.16 -7.28
C GLU A 29 -19.14 -3.01 -6.27
N ALA A 30 -19.37 -3.29 -4.98
CA ALA A 30 -19.36 -2.27 -3.93
C ALA A 30 -18.01 -1.54 -3.86
N THR A 31 -16.90 -2.26 -4.01
CA THR A 31 -15.55 -1.69 -4.05
C THR A 31 -15.38 -0.78 -5.26
N HIS A 32 -15.84 -1.20 -6.43
CA HIS A 32 -15.81 -0.41 -7.66
C HIS A 32 -16.62 0.89 -7.52
N LEU A 33 -17.84 0.81 -6.96
CA LEU A 33 -18.68 1.99 -6.71
C LEU A 33 -18.06 2.95 -5.71
N LEU A 34 -17.38 2.44 -4.68
CA LEU A 34 -16.59 3.25 -3.75
C LEU A 34 -15.46 3.99 -4.48
N GLN A 35 -14.70 3.29 -5.32
CA GLN A 35 -13.60 3.88 -6.10
C GLN A 35 -14.09 4.93 -7.10
N GLN A 36 -15.31 4.79 -7.62
CA GLN A 36 -15.97 5.80 -8.44
C GLN A 36 -16.47 7.02 -7.65
N GLY A 37 -16.33 7.03 -6.34
CA GLY A 37 -16.77 8.13 -5.49
C GLY A 37 -18.29 8.23 -5.30
N LYS A 38 -19.02 7.12 -5.42
CA LYS A 38 -20.49 7.13 -5.20
C LYS A 38 -20.82 7.62 -3.79
N PRO A 39 -21.72 8.62 -3.62
CA PRO A 39 -21.91 9.32 -2.36
C PRO A 39 -22.23 8.43 -1.16
N GLY A 40 -23.10 7.41 -1.32
CA GLY A 40 -23.46 6.49 -0.25
C GLY A 40 -22.27 5.66 0.24
N TYR A 41 -21.48 5.10 -0.68
CA TYR A 41 -20.28 4.33 -0.35
C TYR A 41 -19.19 5.21 0.27
N MET A 42 -19.02 6.43 -0.25
CA MET A 42 -18.07 7.41 0.31
C MET A 42 -18.47 7.82 1.74
N ALA A 43 -19.75 8.01 2.02
CA ALA A 43 -20.23 8.35 3.35
C ALA A 43 -19.94 7.21 4.34
N LEU A 44 -20.20 5.96 3.94
CA LEU A 44 -19.90 4.79 4.74
C LEU A 44 -18.40 4.65 5.00
N TRP A 45 -17.58 4.75 3.95
CA TRP A 45 -16.12 4.71 4.06
C TRP A 45 -15.57 5.80 5.00
N ASN A 46 -16.05 7.04 4.87
CA ASN A 46 -15.65 8.14 5.74
C ASN A 46 -16.02 7.86 7.22
N HIS A 47 -17.21 7.26 7.45
CA HIS A 47 -17.61 6.89 8.81
C HIS A 47 -16.68 5.82 9.40
N ILE A 48 -16.38 4.74 8.65
CA ILE A 48 -15.44 3.69 9.05
C ILE A 48 -14.05 4.28 9.32
N MET A 49 -13.56 5.15 8.45
CA MET A 49 -12.27 5.82 8.63
C MET A 49 -12.23 6.66 9.91
N ASN A 50 -13.29 7.42 10.20
CA ASN A 50 -13.36 8.23 11.40
C ASN A 50 -13.31 7.38 12.68
N VAL A 51 -14.05 6.27 12.71
CA VAL A 51 -14.02 5.33 13.85
C VAL A 51 -12.62 4.75 14.03
N SER A 52 -12.03 4.23 12.96
CA SER A 52 -10.71 3.58 12.98
C SER A 52 -9.59 4.57 13.37
N VAL A 53 -9.56 5.75 12.76
CA VAL A 53 -8.53 6.76 13.07
C VAL A 53 -8.66 7.28 14.50
N THR A 54 -9.90 7.43 15.00
CA THR A 54 -10.12 7.87 16.40
C THR A 54 -9.58 6.83 17.38
N ASP A 55 -9.81 5.55 17.13
CA ASP A 55 -9.28 4.48 17.97
C ASP A 55 -7.74 4.39 17.88
N LEU A 56 -7.18 4.46 16.69
CA LEU A 56 -5.72 4.50 16.50
C LEU A 56 -5.08 5.67 17.26
N LYS A 57 -5.62 6.87 17.15
CA LYS A 57 -5.12 8.05 17.88
C LYS A 57 -5.12 7.82 19.38
N ARG A 58 -6.22 7.30 19.92
CA ARG A 58 -6.32 6.98 21.36
C ARG A 58 -5.25 5.99 21.81
N ASN A 59 -4.91 5.00 20.97
CA ASN A 59 -3.87 4.03 21.29
C ASN A 59 -2.47 4.65 21.20
N TYR A 60 -2.19 5.47 20.20
CA TYR A 60 -0.93 6.21 20.10
C TYR A 60 -0.74 7.21 21.25
N ASP A 61 -1.81 7.90 21.67
CA ASP A 61 -1.78 8.81 22.82
C ASP A 61 -1.35 8.09 24.11
N LYS A 62 -1.86 6.84 24.32
CA LYS A 62 -1.44 6.01 25.47
C LYS A 62 0.03 5.62 25.42
N LEU A 63 0.61 5.53 24.24
CA LEU A 63 2.03 5.23 24.02
C LEU A 63 2.90 6.50 24.00
N ASN A 64 2.30 7.68 24.21
CA ASN A 64 2.94 8.98 24.06
C ASN A 64 3.60 9.16 22.67
N VAL A 65 2.89 8.70 21.61
CA VAL A 65 3.31 8.82 20.21
C VAL A 65 2.39 9.79 19.50
N SER A 66 2.96 10.73 18.78
CA SER A 66 2.24 11.70 17.95
C SER A 66 2.81 11.72 16.54
N PHE A 67 1.98 12.19 15.60
CA PHE A 67 2.37 12.32 14.19
C PHE A 67 1.99 13.72 13.69
N ASP A 68 2.87 14.32 12.92
CA ASP A 68 2.62 15.61 12.27
C ASP A 68 1.61 15.47 11.12
N LEU A 69 1.62 14.31 10.45
CA LEU A 69 0.74 14.02 9.33
C LEU A 69 0.04 12.67 9.50
N TRP A 70 -1.25 12.67 9.22
CA TRP A 70 -2.09 11.47 9.17
C TRP A 70 -2.48 11.20 7.71
N LYS A 71 -1.60 10.49 7.00
CA LYS A 71 -1.80 10.09 5.61
C LYS A 71 -2.39 8.70 5.51
N LYS A 72 -3.19 8.49 4.47
CA LYS A 72 -3.81 7.21 4.13
C LYS A 72 -3.20 6.69 2.83
N GLU A 73 -3.24 5.40 2.62
CA GLU A 73 -2.82 4.78 1.37
C GLU A 73 -3.57 5.37 0.16
N SER A 74 -4.88 5.66 0.32
CA SER A 74 -5.69 6.29 -0.71
C SER A 74 -5.23 7.71 -1.11
N ASP A 75 -4.46 8.41 -0.28
CA ASP A 75 -3.95 9.75 -0.59
C ASP A 75 -2.88 9.71 -1.71
N ALA A 76 -2.26 8.55 -1.94
CA ALA A 76 -1.29 8.35 -3.02
C ALA A 76 -1.92 8.09 -4.40
N GLN A 77 -3.21 7.79 -4.46
CA GLN A 77 -3.91 7.46 -5.72
C GLN A 77 -3.71 8.47 -6.85
N PRO A 78 -3.74 9.80 -6.63
CA PRO A 78 -3.55 10.78 -7.69
C PRO A 78 -2.18 10.71 -8.38
N TYR A 79 -1.17 10.12 -7.73
CA TYR A 79 0.19 10.03 -8.26
C TYR A 79 0.40 8.78 -9.13
N ILE A 80 -0.46 7.76 -9.03
CA ILE A 80 -0.29 6.47 -9.70
C ILE A 80 -0.28 6.60 -11.24
N PRO A 81 -1.27 7.25 -11.90
CA PRO A 81 -1.31 7.27 -13.35
C PRO A 81 -0.07 7.88 -13.99
N GLY A 82 0.35 9.04 -13.49
CA GLY A 82 1.54 9.73 -14.01
C GLY A 82 2.84 8.95 -13.77
N MET A 83 2.98 8.34 -12.60
CA MET A 83 4.12 7.49 -12.26
C MET A 83 4.21 6.27 -13.19
N VAL A 84 3.11 5.57 -13.39
CA VAL A 84 3.06 4.36 -14.24
C VAL A 84 3.37 4.71 -15.70
N GLU A 85 2.80 5.81 -16.21
CA GLU A 85 3.05 6.23 -17.59
C GLU A 85 4.50 6.63 -17.80
N GLU A 86 5.10 7.38 -16.88
CA GLU A 86 6.51 7.75 -16.93
C GLU A 86 7.43 6.52 -16.95
N MET A 87 7.12 5.49 -16.15
CA MET A 87 7.89 4.24 -16.15
C MET A 87 7.79 3.46 -17.46
N LYS A 88 6.63 3.51 -18.12
CA LYS A 88 6.44 2.91 -19.45
C LYS A 88 7.21 3.69 -20.53
N GLU A 89 7.05 5.00 -20.58
CA GLU A 89 7.71 5.87 -21.55
C GLU A 89 9.23 5.78 -21.49
N LYS A 90 9.78 5.65 -20.28
CA LYS A 90 11.21 5.47 -20.06
C LYS A 90 11.70 4.03 -20.30
N GLY A 91 10.81 3.09 -20.61
CA GLY A 91 11.13 1.71 -20.88
C GLY A 91 11.51 0.87 -19.66
N PHE A 92 11.21 1.33 -18.45
CA PHE A 92 11.45 0.56 -17.22
C PHE A 92 10.37 -0.49 -16.99
N ALA A 93 9.11 -0.17 -17.32
CA ALA A 93 7.98 -1.06 -17.13
C ALA A 93 7.66 -1.84 -18.41
N TYR A 94 7.42 -3.14 -18.26
CA TYR A 94 7.04 -4.04 -19.35
C TYR A 94 5.95 -5.02 -18.91
N VAL A 95 5.26 -5.63 -19.88
CA VAL A 95 4.21 -6.61 -19.60
C VAL A 95 4.83 -8.00 -19.45
N ASP A 96 4.58 -8.64 -18.31
CA ASP A 96 4.91 -10.03 -18.03
C ASP A 96 3.67 -10.78 -17.56
N GLN A 97 3.30 -11.86 -18.24
CA GLN A 97 2.09 -12.67 -17.96
C GLN A 97 0.80 -11.83 -17.79
N GLY A 98 0.69 -10.75 -18.57
CA GLY A 98 -0.43 -9.80 -18.52
C GLY A 98 -0.33 -8.71 -17.44
N ALA A 99 0.55 -8.83 -16.47
CA ALA A 99 0.79 -7.79 -15.45
C ALA A 99 1.85 -6.80 -15.94
N LEU A 100 1.78 -5.56 -15.49
CA LEU A 100 2.81 -4.55 -15.72
C LEU A 100 3.84 -4.62 -14.59
N VAL A 101 5.11 -4.83 -14.93
CA VAL A 101 6.17 -5.07 -13.95
C VAL A 101 7.44 -4.25 -14.26
N VAL A 102 8.28 -4.06 -13.26
CA VAL A 102 9.65 -3.55 -13.38
C VAL A 102 10.61 -4.60 -12.84
N ASP A 103 11.59 -5.01 -13.64
CA ASP A 103 12.66 -5.88 -13.17
C ASP A 103 13.55 -5.15 -12.15
N VAL A 104 13.71 -5.75 -10.99
CA VAL A 104 14.49 -5.20 -9.86
C VAL A 104 15.62 -6.12 -9.39
N LYS A 105 15.93 -7.13 -10.20
CA LYS A 105 17.03 -8.06 -9.95
C LYS A 105 18.38 -7.32 -10.03
N GLU A 106 19.28 -7.65 -9.11
CA GLU A 106 20.66 -7.17 -9.07
C GLU A 106 21.66 -8.33 -9.23
N GLU A 107 22.84 -8.06 -9.77
CA GLU A 107 23.85 -9.09 -10.06
C GLU A 107 24.32 -9.87 -8.82
N ASN A 108 24.30 -9.23 -7.67
CA ASN A 108 24.77 -9.80 -6.39
C ASN A 108 23.65 -10.50 -5.60
N ASP A 109 22.47 -10.68 -6.16
CA ASP A 109 21.38 -11.35 -5.48
C ASP A 109 21.72 -12.83 -5.21
N THR A 110 21.69 -13.21 -3.93
CA THR A 110 21.88 -14.60 -3.51
C THR A 110 20.60 -15.42 -3.55
N LYS A 111 19.46 -14.74 -3.70
CA LYS A 111 18.12 -15.33 -3.84
C LYS A 111 17.42 -14.70 -5.03
N GLU A 112 16.50 -15.41 -5.61
CA GLU A 112 15.64 -14.88 -6.67
C GLU A 112 14.76 -13.75 -6.10
N ILE A 113 14.87 -12.57 -6.68
CA ILE A 113 14.01 -11.42 -6.38
C ILE A 113 13.02 -11.28 -7.54
N PRO A 114 11.72 -11.51 -7.31
CA PRO A 114 10.71 -11.35 -8.34
C PRO A 114 10.62 -9.89 -8.82
N PRO A 115 10.19 -9.65 -10.07
CA PRO A 115 9.92 -8.30 -10.56
C PRO A 115 8.95 -7.54 -9.65
N CYS A 116 9.13 -6.23 -9.59
CA CYS A 116 8.23 -5.32 -8.87
C CYS A 116 6.95 -5.13 -9.70
N MET A 117 5.82 -5.64 -9.24
CA MET A 117 4.55 -5.55 -9.94
C MET A 117 3.94 -4.15 -9.73
N LEU A 118 3.68 -3.45 -10.84
CA LEU A 118 3.05 -2.13 -10.85
C LEU A 118 1.53 -2.19 -11.00
N LEU A 119 1.04 -3.06 -11.90
CA LEU A 119 -0.38 -3.25 -12.13
C LEU A 119 -0.65 -4.73 -12.38
N LYS A 120 -1.79 -5.20 -11.91
CA LYS A 120 -2.31 -6.54 -12.24
C LYS A 120 -2.73 -6.63 -13.71
N SER A 121 -3.01 -7.82 -14.18
CA SER A 121 -3.48 -8.09 -15.56
C SER A 121 -4.82 -7.40 -15.88
N ASP A 122 -5.65 -7.11 -14.90
CA ASP A 122 -6.88 -6.34 -15.02
C ASP A 122 -6.69 -4.81 -14.92
N GLY A 123 -5.43 -4.34 -14.79
CA GLY A 123 -5.07 -2.94 -14.63
C GLY A 123 -5.20 -2.40 -13.21
N ALA A 124 -5.60 -3.21 -12.24
CA ALA A 124 -5.77 -2.77 -10.86
C ALA A 124 -4.42 -2.54 -10.18
N SER A 125 -4.37 -1.51 -9.34
CA SER A 125 -3.25 -1.21 -8.44
C SER A 125 -3.14 -2.25 -7.32
N LEU A 126 -1.96 -2.35 -6.74
CA LEU A 126 -1.68 -3.19 -5.57
C LEU A 126 -0.78 -2.41 -4.59
N TYR A 127 -0.45 -3.02 -3.45
CA TYR A 127 0.38 -2.36 -2.41
C TYR A 127 1.70 -1.81 -2.95
N THR A 128 2.35 -2.52 -3.85
CA THR A 128 3.59 -2.04 -4.48
C THR A 128 3.37 -0.74 -5.25
N THR A 129 2.24 -0.63 -5.97
CA THR A 129 1.88 0.59 -6.72
C THR A 129 1.66 1.77 -5.79
N THR A 130 0.91 1.57 -4.71
CA THR A 130 0.59 2.63 -3.75
C THR A 130 1.80 3.05 -2.93
N ASP A 131 2.70 2.12 -2.56
CA ASP A 131 3.94 2.45 -1.88
C ASP A 131 4.90 3.27 -2.77
N LEU A 132 5.05 2.91 -4.05
CA LEU A 132 5.81 3.71 -5.00
C LEU A 132 5.20 5.10 -5.21
N ALA A 133 3.88 5.19 -5.35
CA ALA A 133 3.17 6.47 -5.46
C ALA A 133 3.31 7.33 -4.20
N THR A 134 3.37 6.72 -3.02
CA THR A 134 3.66 7.39 -1.75
C THR A 134 5.09 7.96 -1.73
N ILE A 135 6.07 7.25 -2.30
CA ILE A 135 7.43 7.80 -2.48
C ILE A 135 7.38 9.04 -3.38
N VAL A 136 6.66 8.98 -4.51
CA VAL A 136 6.49 10.14 -5.40
C VAL A 136 5.87 11.32 -4.65
N GLU A 137 4.81 11.08 -3.88
CA GLU A 137 4.17 12.11 -3.05
C GLU A 137 5.19 12.75 -2.07
N ARG A 138 5.92 11.93 -1.32
CA ARG A 138 6.90 12.40 -0.33
C ARG A 138 8.02 13.20 -0.96
N MET A 139 8.55 12.75 -2.09
CA MET A 139 9.58 13.50 -2.83
C MET A 139 9.06 14.85 -3.34
N LYS A 140 7.82 14.91 -3.82
CA LYS A 140 7.21 16.16 -4.30
C LYS A 140 6.89 17.15 -3.17
N LEU A 141 6.39 16.67 -2.04
CA LEU A 141 5.92 17.52 -0.95
C LEU A 141 7.04 17.95 0.00
N PHE A 142 8.01 17.07 0.27
CA PHE A 142 8.98 17.27 1.35
C PHE A 142 10.41 17.23 0.88
N ASN A 143 10.69 16.61 -0.28
CA ASN A 143 12.06 16.41 -0.79
C ASN A 143 13.02 15.91 0.30
N PRO A 144 12.72 14.79 0.99
CA PRO A 144 13.45 14.35 2.17
C PRO A 144 14.84 13.80 1.82
N ASP A 145 15.79 13.93 2.75
CA ASP A 145 17.10 13.28 2.68
C ASP A 145 16.99 11.77 2.99
N GLU A 146 16.02 11.38 3.80
CA GLU A 146 15.77 9.98 4.14
C GLU A 146 14.27 9.71 4.30
N ILE A 147 13.83 8.55 3.81
CA ILE A 147 12.50 7.98 4.06
C ILE A 147 12.70 6.70 4.85
N LEU A 148 12.27 6.70 6.13
CA LEU A 148 12.36 5.56 7.02
C LEU A 148 11.01 4.86 7.12
N TYR A 149 10.99 3.57 6.77
CA TYR A 149 9.82 2.70 6.87
C TYR A 149 9.90 1.84 8.12
N VAL A 150 9.02 2.10 9.09
CA VAL A 150 8.89 1.33 10.33
C VAL A 150 7.70 0.39 10.16
N VAL A 151 7.95 -0.86 9.84
CA VAL A 151 6.93 -1.83 9.42
C VAL A 151 7.24 -3.25 9.94
N ASP A 152 6.28 -4.15 9.81
CA ASP A 152 6.49 -5.56 10.16
C ASP A 152 7.61 -6.19 9.31
N LYS A 153 8.54 -6.90 9.98
CA LYS A 153 9.70 -7.53 9.32
C LYS A 153 9.32 -8.49 8.20
N ARG A 154 8.13 -9.07 8.23
CA ARG A 154 7.63 -9.94 7.15
C ARG A 154 7.49 -9.24 5.81
N GLN A 155 7.45 -7.89 5.79
CA GLN A 155 7.37 -7.07 4.58
C GLN A 155 8.75 -6.76 3.96
N GLU A 156 9.85 -7.33 4.47
CA GLU A 156 11.21 -7.02 4.02
C GLU A 156 11.40 -7.20 2.51
N LEU A 157 10.96 -8.32 1.93
CA LEU A 157 11.06 -8.57 0.49
C LEU A 157 10.28 -7.54 -0.31
N HIS A 158 9.07 -7.18 0.12
CA HIS A 158 8.27 -6.16 -0.52
C HIS A 158 9.01 -4.82 -0.57
N PHE A 159 9.61 -4.38 0.55
CA PHE A 159 10.34 -3.12 0.57
C PHE A 159 11.67 -3.17 -0.20
N ILE A 160 12.33 -4.33 -0.29
CA ILE A 160 13.47 -4.51 -1.21
C ILE A 160 13.03 -4.21 -2.65
N GLN A 161 11.91 -4.79 -3.09
CA GLN A 161 11.39 -4.55 -4.44
C GLN A 161 11.00 -3.09 -4.66
N VAL A 162 10.27 -2.48 -3.71
CA VAL A 162 9.85 -1.06 -3.78
C VAL A 162 11.06 -0.13 -3.85
N PHE A 163 12.05 -0.32 -2.98
CA PHE A 163 13.23 0.54 -2.94
C PHE A 163 14.10 0.43 -4.19
N ARG A 164 14.32 -0.79 -4.67
CA ARG A 164 15.05 -1.01 -5.92
C ARG A 164 14.31 -0.43 -7.12
N CYS A 165 13.00 -0.62 -7.19
CA CYS A 165 12.17 -0.03 -8.23
C CYS A 165 12.25 1.50 -8.19
N ALA A 166 12.07 2.11 -7.02
CA ALA A 166 12.14 3.56 -6.86
C ALA A 166 13.48 4.16 -7.29
N ARG A 167 14.60 3.48 -6.96
CA ARG A 167 15.94 3.90 -7.40
C ARG A 167 16.14 3.73 -8.90
N LYS A 168 15.86 2.54 -9.42
CA LYS A 168 16.04 2.22 -10.84
C LYS A 168 15.25 3.14 -11.75
N THR A 169 14.04 3.51 -11.33
CA THR A 169 13.14 4.36 -12.14
C THR A 169 13.30 5.87 -11.89
N GLY A 170 14.18 6.25 -10.96
CA GLY A 170 14.46 7.66 -10.66
C GLY A 170 13.36 8.38 -9.88
N LEU A 171 12.53 7.63 -9.13
CA LEU A 171 11.50 8.23 -8.25
C LEU A 171 12.09 8.93 -7.02
N VAL A 172 13.33 8.60 -6.67
CA VAL A 172 14.11 9.24 -5.61
C VAL A 172 15.43 9.74 -6.17
N LYS A 173 15.99 10.75 -5.55
CA LYS A 173 17.33 11.23 -5.87
C LYS A 173 18.39 10.23 -5.42
N ASP A 174 19.57 10.28 -6.01
CA ASP A 174 20.68 9.37 -5.68
C ASP A 174 21.12 9.48 -4.21
N ASP A 175 21.04 10.67 -3.64
CA ASP A 175 21.41 10.98 -2.26
C ASP A 175 20.28 10.73 -1.23
N THR A 176 19.04 10.55 -1.67
CA THR A 176 17.92 10.23 -0.77
C THR A 176 18.03 8.79 -0.25
N LYS A 177 18.06 8.60 1.06
CA LYS A 177 18.08 7.27 1.66
C LYS A 177 16.67 6.67 1.72
N LEU A 178 16.56 5.38 1.43
CA LEU A 178 15.38 4.56 1.70
C LEU A 178 15.76 3.51 2.72
N SER A 179 15.22 3.60 3.93
CA SER A 179 15.61 2.76 5.06
C SER A 179 14.44 1.92 5.56
N PHE A 180 14.68 0.63 5.72
CA PHE A 180 13.72 -0.32 6.26
C PHE A 180 14.06 -0.65 7.71
N LEU A 181 13.12 -0.41 8.62
CA LEU A 181 13.22 -0.78 10.03
C LEU A 181 12.09 -1.76 10.35
N GLY A 182 12.41 -3.04 10.24
CA GLY A 182 11.46 -4.13 10.51
C GLY A 182 11.33 -4.44 11.98
N PHE A 183 10.10 -4.46 12.49
CA PHE A 183 9.81 -4.94 13.85
C PHE A 183 9.13 -6.31 13.83
N GLY A 184 9.25 -7.05 14.94
CA GLY A 184 8.59 -8.33 15.11
C GLY A 184 7.13 -8.19 15.56
N THR A 185 6.37 -9.28 15.45
CA THR A 185 5.00 -9.35 15.97
C THR A 185 4.99 -9.39 17.49
N MET A 186 4.02 -8.70 18.09
CA MET A 186 3.67 -8.92 19.49
C MET A 186 2.64 -10.03 19.55
N ASN A 187 3.03 -11.17 20.10
CA ASN A 187 2.15 -12.32 20.23
C ASN A 187 1.39 -12.25 21.57
N GLY A 188 0.19 -12.83 21.58
CA GLY A 188 -0.54 -13.08 22.82
C GLY A 188 0.15 -14.18 23.66
N LYS A 189 -0.46 -14.53 24.82
CA LYS A 189 0.05 -15.56 25.71
C LYS A 189 0.08 -16.96 25.07
N ASP A 190 -0.69 -17.14 24.03
CA ASP A 190 -0.84 -18.43 23.31
C ASP A 190 0.05 -18.54 22.05
N GLY A 191 0.96 -17.62 21.82
CA GLY A 191 1.90 -17.59 20.69
C GLY A 191 1.48 -16.76 19.52
#